data_0bac36070c475a67fa59c944dd756815
#
_entry.id   0bac36070c475a67fa59c944dd756815
#
_cell.length_a   1.000
_cell.length_b   1.000
_cell.length_c   1.000
_cell.angle_alpha   90.00
_cell.angle_beta   90.00
_cell.angle_gamma   90.00
#
_symmetry.space_group_name_H-M   'P 1'
#
loop_
_entity.id
_entity.type
_entity.pdbx_description
1 polymer ?
#
loop_
_entity_poly.entity_id
_entity_poly.type
_entity_poly.pdbx_seq_one_letter_code
_entity_poly.pdbx_strand_id
1 'polypeptide(L)'
;MSIQWWQILLLSLYAGYQILDELQIYSSMSAPVFAGLFTGLVMGDLQAGLIIGGSMQLTVLGVGTFGGASRIDANSGTILATAFSISLGMNPEQAIAAIAVPVASLMIQLDILARFANTYFAHRIDQHVETMNYQAIERNYLLGALPWSLSRLIPVFLALAFGGGLVENVVAVLNGDLKWLGDGLSVAGAVLPAVGFAILLRYLPVKKHFPYLILGFTITALLATLFANVQLLGTSVASVVKDLPAAFNSLPMLAVAMIGFSLAAISYKNNQRTENQQVASSHTTSEEGEIEDDEI
;
A
#
# COMPACT_ATOMS: atom_id res chain seq x y z
N MET A 1 -13.43 -13.59 17.87
CA MET A 1 -13.63 -14.88 17.15
C MET A 1 -12.27 -15.59 17.08
N SER A 2 -12.21 -16.90 17.33
CA SER A 2 -10.95 -17.65 17.12
C SER A 2 -10.67 -17.78 15.61
N ILE A 3 -9.43 -17.51 15.21
CA ILE A 3 -9.00 -17.69 13.83
C ILE A 3 -9.04 -19.19 13.49
N GLN A 4 -9.73 -19.56 12.42
CA GLN A 4 -9.88 -20.96 12.03
C GLN A 4 -8.62 -21.47 11.34
N TRP A 5 -8.34 -22.76 11.45
CA TRP A 5 -7.15 -23.39 10.89
C TRP A 5 -6.97 -23.17 9.37
N TRP A 6 -8.04 -23.25 8.61
CA TRP A 6 -7.99 -22.99 7.18
C TRP A 6 -7.69 -21.53 6.83
N GLN A 7 -8.14 -20.56 7.68
CA GLN A 7 -7.82 -19.15 7.53
C GLN A 7 -6.31 -18.92 7.75
N ILE A 8 -5.75 -19.51 8.81
CA ILE A 8 -4.31 -19.45 9.09
C ILE A 8 -3.52 -19.98 7.90
N LEU A 9 -3.92 -21.12 7.34
CA LEU A 9 -3.24 -21.73 6.20
C LEU A 9 -3.30 -20.83 4.95
N LEU A 10 -4.50 -20.33 4.60
CA LEU A 10 -4.67 -19.46 3.44
C LEU A 10 -3.88 -18.16 3.56
N LEU A 11 -3.94 -17.50 4.72
CA LEU A 11 -3.23 -16.25 4.97
C LEU A 11 -1.70 -16.44 4.95
N SER A 12 -1.22 -17.56 5.50
CA SER A 12 0.22 -17.88 5.48
C SER A 12 0.72 -18.19 4.08
N LEU A 13 -0.05 -18.93 3.27
CA LEU A 13 0.27 -19.19 1.86
C LEU A 13 0.28 -17.91 1.05
N TYR A 14 -0.69 -17.03 1.27
CA TYR A 14 -0.73 -15.73 0.63
C TYR A 14 0.48 -14.87 1.02
N ALA A 15 0.89 -14.86 2.29
CA ALA A 15 2.11 -14.17 2.74
C ALA A 15 3.36 -14.71 2.05
N GLY A 16 3.45 -16.02 1.82
CA GLY A 16 4.55 -16.63 1.06
C GLY A 16 4.50 -16.33 -0.43
N TYR A 17 3.32 -16.20 -1.02
CA TYR A 17 3.12 -15.85 -2.42
C TYR A 17 3.45 -14.38 -2.71
N GLN A 18 3.01 -13.46 -1.86
CA GLN A 18 3.12 -12.03 -2.09
C GLN A 18 4.55 -11.52 -2.26
N ILE A 19 5.54 -12.13 -1.59
CA ILE A 19 6.95 -11.75 -1.77
C ILE A 19 7.48 -12.21 -3.14
N LEU A 20 7.02 -13.34 -3.66
CA LEU A 20 7.36 -13.80 -5.01
C LEU A 20 6.71 -12.91 -6.07
N ASP A 21 5.47 -12.45 -5.81
CA ASP A 21 4.80 -11.48 -6.66
C ASP A 21 5.55 -10.15 -6.72
N GLU A 22 6.04 -9.66 -5.57
CA GLU A 22 6.82 -8.43 -5.49
C GLU A 22 8.15 -8.50 -6.24
N LEU A 23 8.81 -9.66 -6.22
CA LEU A 23 10.16 -9.82 -6.78
C LEU A 23 10.16 -10.19 -8.26
N GLN A 24 9.19 -10.99 -8.74
CA GLN A 24 9.27 -11.64 -10.05
C GLN A 24 7.96 -11.61 -10.86
N ILE A 25 6.81 -11.86 -10.22
CA ILE A 25 5.55 -12.12 -10.95
C ILE A 25 4.88 -10.83 -11.38
N TYR A 26 4.87 -9.81 -10.50
CA TYR A 26 4.27 -8.48 -10.73
C TYR A 26 2.76 -8.51 -11.05
N SER A 27 2.00 -9.36 -10.34
CA SER A 27 0.53 -9.42 -10.48
C SER A 27 -0.21 -8.37 -9.65
N SER A 28 0.51 -7.50 -8.93
CA SER A 28 -0.02 -6.50 -7.99
C SER A 28 -0.63 -7.06 -6.70
N MET A 29 -0.61 -8.37 -6.50
CA MET A 29 -1.07 -9.02 -5.26
C MET A 29 -0.15 -8.72 -4.07
N SER A 30 1.04 -8.18 -4.33
CA SER A 30 2.01 -7.72 -3.32
C SER A 30 1.72 -6.32 -2.77
N ALA A 31 0.65 -5.65 -3.21
CA ALA A 31 0.29 -4.35 -2.65
C ALA A 31 -0.49 -4.50 -1.33
N PRO A 32 -0.20 -3.69 -0.28
CA PRO A 32 -0.88 -3.78 1.02
C PRO A 32 -2.40 -3.69 0.94
N VAL A 33 -2.96 -2.93 -0.01
CA VAL A 33 -4.40 -2.86 -0.20
C VAL A 33 -4.99 -4.22 -0.60
N PHE A 34 -4.30 -5.00 -1.43
CA PHE A 34 -4.73 -6.36 -1.79
C PHE A 34 -4.53 -7.34 -0.63
N ALA A 35 -3.48 -7.17 0.18
CA ALA A 35 -3.29 -7.96 1.39
C ALA A 35 -4.44 -7.74 2.38
N GLY A 36 -4.87 -6.49 2.57
CA GLY A 36 -6.04 -6.16 3.39
C GLY A 36 -7.35 -6.69 2.80
N LEU A 37 -7.56 -6.53 1.48
CA LEU A 37 -8.72 -7.09 0.77
C LEU A 37 -8.82 -8.61 0.96
N PHE A 38 -7.74 -9.33 0.67
CA PHE A 38 -7.70 -10.80 0.77
C PHE A 38 -7.93 -11.27 2.21
N THR A 39 -7.24 -10.65 3.18
CA THR A 39 -7.39 -10.99 4.59
C THR A 39 -8.79 -10.66 5.10
N GLY A 40 -9.35 -9.51 4.72
CA GLY A 40 -10.71 -9.12 5.08
C GLY A 40 -11.77 -10.09 4.53
N LEU A 41 -11.61 -10.58 3.28
CA LEU A 41 -12.47 -11.59 2.70
C LEU A 41 -12.38 -12.93 3.45
N VAL A 42 -11.17 -13.39 3.77
CA VAL A 42 -10.93 -14.66 4.49
C VAL A 42 -11.47 -14.59 5.92
N MET A 43 -11.33 -13.45 6.58
CA MET A 43 -11.76 -13.23 7.96
C MET A 43 -13.24 -12.81 8.09
N GLY A 44 -13.89 -12.41 6.99
CA GLY A 44 -15.31 -12.06 6.94
C GLY A 44 -15.64 -10.60 7.27
N ASP A 45 -14.63 -9.69 7.30
CA ASP A 45 -14.84 -8.25 7.42
C ASP A 45 -13.98 -7.51 6.37
N LEU A 46 -14.60 -7.30 5.22
CA LEU A 46 -13.97 -6.61 4.10
C LEU A 46 -13.67 -5.14 4.40
N GLN A 47 -14.52 -4.49 5.20
CA GLN A 47 -14.37 -3.08 5.51
C GLN A 47 -13.11 -2.83 6.37
N ALA A 48 -12.94 -3.58 7.45
CA ALA A 48 -11.74 -3.51 8.28
C ALA A 48 -10.47 -3.83 7.46
N GLY A 49 -10.53 -4.86 6.60
CA GLY A 49 -9.43 -5.24 5.73
C GLY A 49 -9.02 -4.13 4.76
N LEU A 50 -9.98 -3.46 4.12
CA LEU A 50 -9.71 -2.35 3.19
C LEU A 50 -9.21 -1.10 3.91
N ILE A 51 -9.70 -0.79 5.11
CA ILE A 51 -9.22 0.34 5.91
C ILE A 51 -7.75 0.13 6.27
N ILE A 52 -7.41 -1.04 6.81
CA ILE A 52 -6.03 -1.36 7.22
C ILE A 52 -5.12 -1.43 6.00
N GLY A 53 -5.52 -2.16 4.95
CA GLY A 53 -4.72 -2.33 3.74
C GLY A 53 -4.50 -1.01 2.98
N GLY A 54 -5.53 -0.21 2.84
CA GLY A 54 -5.45 1.12 2.21
C GLY A 54 -4.57 2.08 3.02
N SER A 55 -4.71 2.11 4.34
CA SER A 55 -3.88 2.94 5.23
C SER A 55 -2.41 2.53 5.18
N MET A 56 -2.12 1.22 5.19
CA MET A 56 -0.76 0.71 5.06
C MET A 56 -0.17 0.98 3.67
N GLN A 57 -0.97 0.86 2.61
CA GLN A 57 -0.56 1.25 1.25
C GLN A 57 -0.13 2.72 1.20
N LEU A 58 -0.94 3.62 1.76
CA LEU A 58 -0.63 5.05 1.80
C LEU A 58 0.60 5.33 2.67
N THR A 59 0.76 4.63 3.80
CA THR A 59 1.91 4.79 4.71
C THR A 59 3.23 4.50 4.00
N VAL A 60 3.27 3.48 3.14
CA VAL A 60 4.51 3.09 2.43
C VAL A 60 4.65 3.69 1.04
N LEU A 61 3.68 4.47 0.59
CA LEU A 61 3.61 5.00 -0.78
C LEU A 61 4.85 5.82 -1.17
N GLY A 62 5.42 6.57 -0.22
CA GLY A 62 6.63 7.36 -0.44
C GLY A 62 7.93 6.67 -0.01
N VAL A 63 7.85 5.45 0.53
CA VAL A 63 9.02 4.73 1.05
C VAL A 63 9.64 3.89 -0.07
N GLY A 64 10.49 4.50 -0.86
CA GLY A 64 11.31 3.79 -1.86
C GLY A 64 12.66 3.41 -1.26
N THR A 65 13.11 2.17 -1.49
CA THR A 65 14.47 1.75 -1.19
C THR A 65 15.25 1.56 -2.48
N PHE A 66 16.48 2.10 -2.52
CA PHE A 66 17.36 2.02 -3.66
C PHE A 66 18.57 1.14 -3.32
N GLY A 67 19.22 0.56 -4.34
CA GLY A 67 20.48 -0.13 -4.16
C GLY A 67 20.40 -1.46 -3.41
N GLY A 68 19.27 -2.17 -3.47
CA GLY A 68 19.14 -3.52 -2.87
C GLY A 68 18.92 -3.51 -1.35
N ALA A 69 18.62 -2.36 -0.75
CA ALA A 69 18.23 -2.32 0.66
C ALA A 69 16.88 -3.02 0.90
N SER A 70 16.75 -3.67 2.05
CA SER A 70 15.50 -4.33 2.46
C SER A 70 14.42 -3.29 2.75
N ARG A 71 13.23 -3.51 2.20
CA ARG A 71 12.06 -2.65 2.42
C ARG A 71 11.27 -3.10 3.63
N ILE A 72 10.49 -2.18 4.19
CA ILE A 72 9.47 -2.48 5.19
C ILE A 72 8.42 -3.40 4.55
N ASP A 73 8.16 -4.55 5.15
CA ASP A 73 7.14 -5.49 4.65
C ASP A 73 5.75 -5.10 5.16
N ALA A 74 5.16 -4.11 4.51
CA ALA A 74 3.83 -3.63 4.86
C ALA A 74 2.74 -4.70 4.64
N ASN A 75 2.96 -5.66 3.75
CA ASN A 75 1.98 -6.70 3.43
C ASN A 75 1.79 -7.69 4.58
N SER A 76 2.89 -8.26 5.11
CA SER A 76 2.81 -9.14 6.28
C SER A 76 2.25 -8.41 7.50
N GLY A 77 2.63 -7.14 7.69
CA GLY A 77 2.04 -6.27 8.71
C GLY A 77 0.52 -6.11 8.53
N THR A 78 0.08 -5.87 7.31
CA THR A 78 -1.36 -5.74 6.97
C THR A 78 -2.12 -7.03 7.23
N ILE A 79 -1.59 -8.18 6.81
CA ILE A 79 -2.23 -9.49 7.03
C ILE A 79 -2.46 -9.72 8.54
N LEU A 80 -1.42 -9.57 9.35
CA LEU A 80 -1.51 -9.81 10.79
C LEU A 80 -2.41 -8.79 11.50
N ALA A 81 -2.28 -7.51 11.19
CA ALA A 81 -3.11 -6.47 11.78
C ALA A 81 -4.59 -6.65 11.42
N THR A 82 -4.91 -6.99 10.17
CA THR A 82 -6.29 -7.24 9.74
C THR A 82 -6.86 -8.49 10.43
N ALA A 83 -6.11 -9.59 10.45
CA ALA A 83 -6.57 -10.83 11.08
C ALA A 83 -6.82 -10.65 12.59
N PHE A 84 -5.93 -9.99 13.31
CA PHE A 84 -6.10 -9.73 14.74
C PHE A 84 -7.14 -8.64 15.03
N SER A 85 -7.23 -7.59 14.22
CA SER A 85 -8.28 -6.58 14.36
C SER A 85 -9.67 -7.22 14.29
N ILE A 86 -9.91 -8.04 13.29
CA ILE A 86 -11.21 -8.71 13.11
C ILE A 86 -11.46 -9.76 14.20
N SER A 87 -10.46 -10.60 14.52
CA SER A 87 -10.64 -11.69 15.49
C SER A 87 -10.86 -11.19 16.92
N LEU A 88 -10.21 -10.11 17.32
CA LEU A 88 -10.25 -9.54 18.67
C LEU A 88 -11.17 -8.32 18.79
N GLY A 89 -11.77 -7.84 17.69
CA GLY A 89 -12.59 -6.63 17.69
C GLY A 89 -11.79 -5.35 17.96
N MET A 90 -10.54 -5.31 17.55
CA MET A 90 -9.66 -4.17 17.73
C MET A 90 -9.96 -3.09 16.68
N ASN A 91 -9.87 -1.82 17.07
CA ASN A 91 -10.02 -0.71 16.13
C ASN A 91 -8.93 -0.79 15.03
N PRO A 92 -9.27 -0.62 13.74
CA PRO A 92 -8.32 -0.71 12.63
C PRO A 92 -7.10 0.21 12.77
N GLU A 93 -7.28 1.47 13.18
CA GLU A 93 -6.19 2.43 13.34
C GLU A 93 -5.24 2.00 14.46
N GLN A 94 -5.78 1.49 15.57
CA GLN A 94 -5.00 0.92 16.66
C GLN A 94 -4.22 -0.32 16.20
N ALA A 95 -4.84 -1.19 15.40
CA ALA A 95 -4.18 -2.37 14.84
C ALA A 95 -3.03 -2.00 13.90
N ILE A 96 -3.17 -0.93 13.11
CA ILE A 96 -2.10 -0.41 12.25
C ILE A 96 -0.88 -0.03 13.11
N ALA A 97 -1.08 0.81 14.13
CA ALA A 97 0.03 1.32 14.93
C ALA A 97 0.63 0.25 15.86
N ALA A 98 -0.20 -0.59 16.48
CA ALA A 98 0.25 -1.56 17.46
C ALA A 98 0.78 -2.87 16.85
N ILE A 99 0.31 -3.25 15.66
CA ILE A 99 0.64 -4.54 15.03
C ILE A 99 1.28 -4.35 13.65
N ALA A 100 0.60 -3.66 12.70
CA ALA A 100 1.07 -3.61 11.32
C ALA A 100 2.46 -3.01 11.19
N VAL A 101 2.70 -1.84 11.79
CA VAL A 101 3.97 -1.11 11.66
C VAL A 101 5.12 -1.82 12.37
N PRO A 102 4.99 -2.27 13.64
CA PRO A 102 6.04 -3.05 14.27
C PRO A 102 6.38 -4.34 13.55
N VAL A 103 5.38 -5.11 13.11
CA VAL A 103 5.58 -6.34 12.33
C VAL A 103 6.29 -6.03 11.02
N ALA A 104 5.82 -5.05 10.25
CA ALA A 104 6.43 -4.65 9.00
C ALA A 104 7.92 -4.30 9.15
N SER A 105 8.28 -3.65 10.25
CA SER A 105 9.67 -3.30 10.59
C SER A 105 10.50 -4.52 10.99
N LEU A 106 9.94 -5.44 11.77
CA LEU A 106 10.63 -6.67 12.19
C LEU A 106 10.90 -7.60 11.01
N MET A 107 10.02 -7.62 10.01
CA MET A 107 10.19 -8.43 8.80
C MET A 107 11.41 -8.05 7.97
N ILE A 108 11.98 -6.86 8.15
CA ILE A 108 13.27 -6.46 7.52
C ILE A 108 14.38 -7.45 7.88
N GLN A 109 14.44 -7.92 9.13
CA GLN A 109 15.47 -8.87 9.57
C GLN A 109 15.34 -10.21 8.86
N LEU A 110 14.12 -10.67 8.64
CA LEU A 110 13.84 -11.90 7.92
C LEU A 110 14.09 -11.76 6.41
N ASP A 111 13.91 -10.58 5.85
CA ASP A 111 14.32 -10.26 4.48
C ASP A 111 15.85 -10.41 4.30
N ILE A 112 16.62 -9.85 5.23
CA ILE A 112 18.08 -9.97 5.23
C ILE A 112 18.49 -11.44 5.32
N LEU A 113 17.86 -12.23 6.19
CA LEU A 113 18.13 -13.65 6.33
C LEU A 113 17.83 -14.43 5.05
N ALA A 114 16.70 -14.13 4.40
CA ALA A 114 16.34 -14.73 3.11
C ALA A 114 17.36 -14.42 2.01
N ARG A 115 17.88 -13.18 1.97
CA ARG A 115 18.96 -12.78 1.05
C ARG A 115 20.23 -13.59 1.26
N PHE A 116 20.65 -13.76 2.51
CA PHE A 116 21.80 -14.62 2.81
C PHE A 116 21.59 -16.07 2.36
N ALA A 117 20.42 -16.64 2.64
CA ALA A 117 20.09 -17.97 2.18
C ALA A 117 20.08 -18.09 0.66
N ASN A 118 19.62 -17.04 -0.02
CA ASN A 118 19.53 -17.02 -1.48
C ASN A 118 20.90 -16.85 -2.15
N THR A 119 21.89 -16.27 -1.47
CA THR A 119 23.28 -16.20 -1.95
C THR A 119 23.85 -17.60 -2.25
N TYR A 120 23.47 -18.62 -1.49
CA TYR A 120 23.85 -20.00 -1.76
C TYR A 120 23.38 -20.46 -3.15
N PHE A 121 22.13 -20.18 -3.51
CA PHE A 121 21.58 -20.53 -4.83
C PHE A 121 22.24 -19.73 -5.95
N ALA A 122 22.55 -18.44 -5.71
CA ALA A 122 23.28 -17.61 -6.67
C ALA A 122 24.66 -18.20 -6.99
N HIS A 123 25.44 -18.56 -5.99
CA HIS A 123 26.75 -19.22 -6.22
C HIS A 123 26.63 -20.56 -6.95
N ARG A 124 25.56 -21.32 -6.69
CA ARG A 124 25.32 -22.56 -7.44
C ARG A 124 24.98 -22.31 -8.89
N ILE A 125 24.25 -21.24 -9.18
CA ILE A 125 23.95 -20.83 -10.56
C ILE A 125 25.25 -20.43 -11.26
N ASP A 126 26.11 -19.62 -10.63
CA ASP A 126 27.39 -19.21 -11.23
C ASP A 126 28.25 -20.41 -11.64
N GLN A 127 28.36 -21.43 -10.77
CA GLN A 127 29.09 -22.69 -11.10
C GLN A 127 28.48 -23.44 -12.28
N HIS A 128 27.15 -23.43 -12.42
CA HIS A 128 26.48 -24.10 -13.52
C HIS A 128 26.51 -23.28 -14.83
N VAL A 129 26.70 -21.98 -14.76
CA VAL A 129 26.93 -21.11 -15.93
C VAL A 129 28.26 -21.49 -16.58
N GLU A 130 29.35 -21.69 -15.80
CA GLU A 130 30.65 -22.10 -16.33
C GLU A 130 30.61 -23.42 -17.11
N THR A 131 29.73 -24.35 -16.70
CA THR A 131 29.54 -25.65 -17.33
C THR A 131 28.42 -25.68 -18.37
N MET A 132 27.77 -24.55 -18.65
CA MET A 132 26.62 -24.42 -19.57
C MET A 132 25.48 -25.40 -19.28
N ASN A 133 25.26 -25.72 -17.99
CA ASN A 133 24.20 -26.64 -17.55
C ASN A 133 22.90 -25.90 -17.29
N TYR A 134 22.12 -25.63 -18.34
CA TYR A 134 20.90 -24.85 -18.30
C TYR A 134 19.83 -25.43 -17.35
N GLN A 135 19.67 -26.75 -17.30
CA GLN A 135 18.68 -27.40 -16.43
C GLN A 135 19.01 -27.18 -14.94
N ALA A 136 20.30 -27.23 -14.59
CA ALA A 136 20.74 -26.98 -13.23
C ALA A 136 20.61 -25.49 -12.85
N ILE A 137 20.83 -24.57 -13.80
CA ILE A 137 20.61 -23.12 -13.62
C ILE A 137 19.14 -22.88 -13.31
N GLU A 138 18.23 -23.37 -14.16
CA GLU A 138 16.77 -23.21 -13.98
C GLU A 138 16.30 -23.79 -12.65
N ARG A 139 16.72 -25.00 -12.29
CA ARG A 139 16.36 -25.62 -11.02
C ARG A 139 16.83 -24.82 -9.81
N ASN A 140 18.07 -24.34 -9.80
CA ASN A 140 18.58 -23.53 -8.68
C ASN A 140 17.88 -22.16 -8.62
N TYR A 141 17.53 -21.55 -9.75
CA TYR A 141 16.75 -20.33 -9.80
C TYR A 141 15.36 -20.52 -9.17
N LEU A 142 14.64 -21.57 -9.54
CA LEU A 142 13.34 -21.89 -8.96
C LEU A 142 13.43 -22.21 -7.45
N LEU A 143 14.48 -22.95 -7.04
CA LEU A 143 14.71 -23.25 -5.62
C LEU A 143 15.04 -22.01 -4.80
N GLY A 144 15.61 -20.97 -5.40
CA GLY A 144 15.82 -19.67 -4.78
C GLY A 144 14.51 -18.95 -4.34
N ALA A 145 13.38 -19.33 -4.92
CA ALA A 145 12.07 -18.83 -4.48
C ALA A 145 11.67 -19.33 -3.07
N LEU A 146 12.19 -20.50 -2.64
CA LEU A 146 11.83 -21.09 -1.34
C LEU A 146 12.28 -20.24 -0.14
N PRO A 147 13.55 -19.80 -0.02
CA PRO A 147 13.94 -18.93 1.10
C PRO A 147 13.10 -17.66 1.19
N TRP A 148 12.77 -17.05 0.05
CA TRP A 148 11.93 -15.88 -0.01
C TRP A 148 10.52 -16.16 0.48
N SER A 149 9.85 -17.16 -0.07
CA SER A 149 8.50 -17.54 0.34
C SER A 149 8.43 -17.92 1.82
N LEU A 150 9.36 -18.77 2.30
CA LEU A 150 9.39 -19.22 3.68
C LEU A 150 9.66 -18.09 4.68
N SER A 151 10.42 -17.07 4.30
CA SER A 151 10.72 -15.91 5.14
C SER A 151 9.47 -15.10 5.53
N ARG A 152 8.39 -15.22 4.78
CA ARG A 152 7.08 -14.58 5.06
C ARG A 152 6.06 -15.58 5.58
N LEU A 153 6.00 -16.76 4.96
CA LEU A 153 5.04 -17.81 5.32
C LEU A 153 5.20 -18.25 6.77
N ILE A 154 6.43 -18.60 7.20
CA ILE A 154 6.68 -19.13 8.53
C ILE A 154 6.34 -18.12 9.64
N PRO A 155 6.81 -16.87 9.62
CA PRO A 155 6.49 -15.91 10.67
C PRO A 155 4.99 -15.59 10.74
N VAL A 156 4.33 -15.42 9.59
CA VAL A 156 2.88 -15.16 9.56
C VAL A 156 2.12 -16.35 10.10
N PHE A 157 2.48 -17.58 9.70
CA PHE A 157 1.88 -18.79 10.24
C PHE A 157 2.05 -18.89 11.76
N LEU A 158 3.25 -18.69 12.26
CA LEU A 158 3.54 -18.76 13.71
C LEU A 158 2.77 -17.68 14.48
N ALA A 159 2.72 -16.46 13.95
CA ALA A 159 1.98 -15.37 14.56
C ALA A 159 0.48 -15.65 14.63
N LEU A 160 -0.12 -16.14 13.55
CA LEU A 160 -1.55 -16.46 13.52
C LEU A 160 -1.91 -17.70 14.34
N ALA A 161 -1.05 -18.73 14.36
CA ALA A 161 -1.30 -19.98 15.07
C ALA A 161 -1.10 -19.85 16.60
N PHE A 162 -0.10 -19.09 17.01
CA PHE A 162 0.32 -19.05 18.43
C PHE A 162 0.28 -17.63 19.03
N GLY A 163 0.21 -16.58 18.21
CA GLY A 163 0.25 -15.20 18.66
C GLY A 163 -1.05 -14.68 19.28
N GLY A 164 -2.19 -15.37 19.07
CA GLY A 164 -3.51 -14.89 19.48
C GLY A 164 -3.59 -14.51 20.96
N GLY A 165 -3.14 -15.38 21.86
CA GLY A 165 -3.18 -15.11 23.30
C GLY A 165 -2.25 -13.95 23.73
N LEU A 166 -1.11 -13.77 23.05
CA LEU A 166 -0.24 -12.64 23.33
C LEU A 166 -0.88 -11.33 22.89
N VAL A 167 -1.43 -11.30 21.67
CA VAL A 167 -2.10 -10.10 21.13
C VAL A 167 -3.34 -9.79 21.95
N GLU A 168 -4.12 -10.77 22.38
CA GLU A 168 -5.30 -10.59 23.24
C GLU A 168 -4.91 -9.90 24.57
N ASN A 169 -3.83 -10.33 25.21
CA ASN A 169 -3.32 -9.67 26.42
C ASN A 169 -2.91 -8.22 26.14
N VAL A 170 -2.20 -7.95 25.06
CA VAL A 170 -1.81 -6.60 24.67
C VAL A 170 -3.04 -5.72 24.43
N VAL A 171 -4.04 -6.23 23.70
CA VAL A 171 -5.30 -5.52 23.44
C VAL A 171 -6.07 -5.23 24.75
N ALA A 172 -6.14 -6.21 25.65
CA ALA A 172 -6.78 -6.02 26.95
C ALA A 172 -6.12 -4.92 27.78
N VAL A 173 -4.80 -4.88 27.82
CA VAL A 173 -4.04 -3.84 28.51
C VAL A 173 -4.22 -2.46 27.83
N LEU A 174 -4.21 -2.40 26.50
CA LEU A 174 -4.40 -1.15 25.75
C LEU A 174 -5.82 -0.59 25.88
N ASN A 175 -6.81 -1.46 26.06
CA ASN A 175 -8.21 -1.03 26.25
C ASN A 175 -8.57 -0.82 27.73
N GLY A 176 -7.72 -1.32 28.65
CA GLY A 176 -7.87 -1.22 30.10
C GLY A 176 -6.91 -0.23 30.73
N ASP A 177 -5.88 -0.73 31.40
CA ASP A 177 -4.95 0.04 32.24
C ASP A 177 -4.17 1.11 31.45
N LEU A 178 -3.83 0.83 30.20
CA LEU A 178 -3.10 1.74 29.32
C LEU A 178 -3.99 2.34 28.20
N LYS A 179 -5.25 2.62 28.50
CA LYS A 179 -6.18 3.16 27.51
C LYS A 179 -5.67 4.44 26.84
N TRP A 180 -5.01 5.32 27.58
CA TRP A 180 -4.40 6.53 27.02
C TRP A 180 -3.36 6.22 25.94
N LEU A 181 -2.62 5.12 26.09
CA LEU A 181 -1.66 4.65 25.09
C LEU A 181 -2.39 4.04 23.88
N GLY A 182 -3.45 3.27 24.12
CA GLY A 182 -4.31 2.72 23.06
C GLY A 182 -4.94 3.82 22.21
N ASP A 183 -5.49 4.86 22.85
CA ASP A 183 -6.03 6.04 22.17
C ASP A 183 -4.94 6.80 21.38
N GLY A 184 -3.75 6.95 21.97
CA GLY A 184 -2.59 7.53 21.30
C GLY A 184 -2.13 6.74 20.06
N LEU A 185 -2.11 5.41 20.14
CA LEU A 185 -1.80 4.54 19.01
C LEU A 185 -2.87 4.64 17.90
N SER A 186 -4.14 4.75 18.25
CA SER A 186 -5.21 4.99 17.27
C SER A 186 -5.00 6.30 16.51
N VAL A 187 -4.68 7.39 17.20
CA VAL A 187 -4.36 8.67 16.56
C VAL A 187 -3.12 8.56 15.69
N ALA A 188 -2.07 7.90 16.18
CA ALA A 188 -0.85 7.67 15.41
C ALA A 188 -1.13 6.87 14.13
N GLY A 189 -1.90 5.78 14.22
CA GLY A 189 -2.32 4.96 13.07
C GLY A 189 -3.08 5.77 12.03
N ALA A 190 -3.99 6.63 12.47
CA ALA A 190 -4.77 7.50 11.57
C ALA A 190 -3.92 8.56 10.84
N VAL A 191 -2.79 8.99 11.41
CA VAL A 191 -1.90 9.99 10.81
C VAL A 191 -0.86 9.37 9.85
N LEU A 192 -0.51 8.10 10.02
CA LEU A 192 0.51 7.43 9.20
C LEU A 192 0.30 7.55 7.68
N PRO A 193 -0.92 7.41 7.12
CA PRO A 193 -1.17 7.61 5.69
C PRO A 193 -0.79 9.02 5.21
N ALA A 194 -1.03 10.04 6.04
CA ALA A 194 -0.66 11.43 5.71
C ALA A 194 0.86 11.61 5.67
N VAL A 195 1.62 10.92 6.54
CA VAL A 195 3.10 10.92 6.51
C VAL A 195 3.61 10.29 5.21
N GLY A 196 3.07 9.13 4.80
CA GLY A 196 3.44 8.49 3.54
C GLY A 196 3.17 9.39 2.33
N PHE A 197 2.02 10.08 2.34
CA PHE A 197 1.67 11.04 1.30
C PHE A 197 2.60 12.25 1.27
N ALA A 198 2.99 12.77 2.44
CA ALA A 198 3.97 13.87 2.55
C ALA A 198 5.34 13.49 1.99
N ILE A 199 5.80 12.25 2.23
CA ILE A 199 7.03 11.71 1.66
C ILE A 199 6.92 11.65 0.13
N LEU A 200 5.80 11.13 -0.40
CA LEU A 200 5.55 11.08 -1.85
C LEU A 200 5.61 12.47 -2.47
N LEU A 201 4.95 13.47 -1.86
CA LEU A 201 4.96 14.85 -2.36
C LEU A 201 6.37 15.44 -2.46
N ARG A 202 7.32 14.98 -1.65
CA ARG A 202 8.72 15.42 -1.71
C ARG A 202 9.42 15.02 -3.03
N TYR A 203 9.01 13.91 -3.63
CA TYR A 203 9.57 13.41 -4.90
C TYR A 203 8.86 13.99 -6.13
N LEU A 204 7.67 14.57 -5.95
CA LEU A 204 6.91 15.18 -7.04
C LEU A 204 7.35 16.64 -7.27
N PRO A 205 7.25 17.16 -8.50
CA PRO A 205 7.57 18.57 -8.81
C PRO A 205 6.45 19.52 -8.31
N VAL A 206 6.21 19.51 -7.00
CA VAL A 206 5.10 20.24 -6.34
C VAL A 206 5.18 21.73 -6.62
N LYS A 207 6.40 22.31 -6.69
CA LYS A 207 6.56 23.73 -6.97
C LYS A 207 5.99 24.14 -8.32
N LYS A 208 6.13 23.26 -9.34
CA LYS A 208 5.58 23.49 -10.70
C LYS A 208 4.05 23.37 -10.71
N HIS A 209 3.50 22.47 -9.90
CA HIS A 209 2.08 22.14 -9.89
C HIS A 209 1.35 22.56 -8.61
N PHE A 210 1.92 23.54 -7.88
CA PHE A 210 1.41 24.02 -6.60
C PHE A 210 -0.08 24.46 -6.63
N PRO A 211 -0.58 25.15 -7.68
CA PRO A 211 -2.00 25.49 -7.77
C PRO A 211 -2.93 24.27 -7.75
N TYR A 212 -2.53 23.15 -8.37
CA TYR A 212 -3.31 21.90 -8.36
C TYR A 212 -3.33 21.24 -6.98
N LEU A 213 -2.23 21.35 -6.21
CA LEU A 213 -2.20 20.87 -4.82
C LEU A 213 -3.18 21.64 -3.94
N ILE A 214 -3.19 22.98 -4.04
CA ILE A 214 -4.14 23.83 -3.28
C ILE A 214 -5.56 23.51 -3.71
N LEU A 215 -5.82 23.43 -5.02
CA LEU A 215 -7.16 23.15 -5.55
C LEU A 215 -7.68 21.79 -5.04
N GLY A 216 -6.85 20.74 -5.10
CA GLY A 216 -7.20 19.41 -4.60
C GLY A 216 -7.48 19.41 -3.11
N PHE A 217 -6.64 20.06 -2.31
CA PHE A 217 -6.85 20.20 -0.86
C PHE A 217 -8.16 20.92 -0.56
N THR A 218 -8.41 22.06 -1.23
CA THR A 218 -9.61 22.89 -1.00
C THR A 218 -10.88 22.13 -1.38
N ILE A 219 -10.90 21.48 -2.54
CA ILE A 219 -12.05 20.67 -2.99
C ILE A 219 -12.32 19.55 -2.00
N THR A 220 -11.27 18.81 -1.59
CA THR A 220 -11.43 17.70 -0.65
C THR A 220 -11.94 18.17 0.70
N ALA A 221 -11.40 19.26 1.25
CA ALA A 221 -11.83 19.82 2.52
C ALA A 221 -13.29 20.30 2.48
N LEU A 222 -13.69 21.01 1.43
CA LEU A 222 -15.07 21.47 1.24
C LEU A 222 -16.05 20.31 1.11
N LEU A 223 -15.73 19.31 0.28
CA LEU A 223 -16.60 18.17 0.08
C LEU A 223 -16.69 17.30 1.35
N ALA A 224 -15.56 17.04 2.02
CA ALA A 224 -15.54 16.28 3.27
C ALA A 224 -16.42 16.95 4.35
N THR A 225 -16.30 18.29 4.52
CA THR A 225 -17.10 19.04 5.48
C THR A 225 -18.59 19.03 5.10
N LEU A 226 -18.91 19.25 3.82
CA LEU A 226 -20.28 19.24 3.34
C LEU A 226 -20.96 17.89 3.59
N PHE A 227 -20.30 16.80 3.19
CA PHE A 227 -20.87 15.45 3.32
C PHE A 227 -20.92 14.96 4.76
N ALA A 228 -19.95 15.32 5.62
CA ALA A 228 -20.01 15.05 7.05
C ALA A 228 -21.24 15.71 7.69
N ASN A 229 -21.53 16.96 7.34
CA ASN A 229 -22.71 17.68 7.85
C ASN A 229 -24.01 17.09 7.29
N VAL A 230 -24.07 16.71 6.02
CA VAL A 230 -25.23 16.04 5.42
C VAL A 230 -25.48 14.69 6.08
N GLN A 231 -24.45 13.93 6.39
CA GLN A 231 -24.57 12.64 7.08
C GLN A 231 -25.07 12.83 8.53
N LEU A 232 -24.57 13.83 9.23
CA LEU A 232 -25.03 14.19 10.59
C LEU A 232 -26.52 14.58 10.58
N LEU A 233 -26.94 15.37 9.62
CA LEU A 233 -28.35 15.74 9.44
C LEU A 233 -29.20 14.50 9.10
N GLY A 234 -28.72 13.63 8.22
CA GLY A 234 -29.38 12.38 7.84
C GLY A 234 -29.61 11.46 9.03
N THR A 235 -28.60 11.26 9.88
CA THR A 235 -28.71 10.44 11.09
C THR A 235 -29.67 11.08 12.11
N SER A 236 -29.64 12.41 12.26
CA SER A 236 -30.53 13.15 13.15
C SER A 236 -31.99 13.06 12.68
N VAL A 237 -32.26 13.17 11.38
CA VAL A 237 -33.61 13.04 10.80
C VAL A 237 -34.10 11.59 10.90
N ALA A 238 -33.24 10.61 10.62
CA ALA A 238 -33.60 9.19 10.72
C ALA A 238 -33.94 8.75 12.15
N SER A 239 -33.41 9.43 13.17
CA SER A 239 -33.78 9.17 14.57
C SER A 239 -35.21 9.64 14.91
N VAL A 240 -35.75 10.57 14.13
CA VAL A 240 -37.11 11.14 14.37
C VAL A 240 -38.15 10.52 13.45
N VAL A 241 -37.76 10.12 12.24
CA VAL A 241 -38.66 9.57 11.21
C VAL A 241 -38.36 8.07 11.02
N LYS A 242 -39.25 7.21 11.47
CA LYS A 242 -39.06 5.74 11.56
C LYS A 242 -38.89 4.99 10.23
N ASP A 243 -39.20 5.59 9.09
CA ASP A 243 -39.21 4.94 7.77
C ASP A 243 -38.16 5.47 6.78
N LEU A 244 -37.21 6.30 7.21
CA LEU A 244 -36.13 6.75 6.35
C LEU A 244 -34.92 5.81 6.48
N PRO A 245 -34.36 5.36 5.35
CA PRO A 245 -33.09 4.63 5.41
C PRO A 245 -32.01 5.53 6.02
N ALA A 246 -31.37 5.05 7.08
CA ALA A 246 -30.42 5.79 7.92
C ALA A 246 -29.12 6.28 7.17
N ALA A 247 -28.99 6.01 5.88
CA ALA A 247 -27.77 6.26 5.16
C ALA A 247 -27.97 7.30 4.04
N PHE A 248 -27.65 8.54 4.35
CA PHE A 248 -27.08 9.40 3.32
C PHE A 248 -25.63 8.92 3.11
N ASN A 249 -25.37 8.27 1.99
CA ASN A 249 -24.02 7.83 1.66
C ASN A 249 -23.09 9.05 1.55
N SER A 250 -21.98 9.02 2.27
CA SER A 250 -20.91 9.99 2.06
C SER A 250 -20.43 9.93 0.62
N LEU A 251 -19.99 11.06 0.06
CA LEU A 251 -19.37 11.05 -1.26
C LEU A 251 -18.16 10.12 -1.21
N PRO A 252 -18.10 9.07 -2.05
CA PRO A 252 -16.97 8.17 -2.03
C PRO A 252 -15.69 8.95 -2.32
N MET A 253 -14.62 8.74 -1.55
CA MET A 253 -13.29 9.30 -1.84
C MET A 253 -12.85 9.00 -3.28
N LEU A 254 -13.38 7.94 -3.87
CA LEU A 254 -13.23 7.61 -5.29
C LEU A 254 -13.70 8.73 -6.21
N ALA A 255 -14.83 9.38 -5.92
CA ALA A 255 -15.33 10.48 -6.75
C ALA A 255 -14.39 11.69 -6.72
N VAL A 256 -13.81 12.01 -5.54
CA VAL A 256 -12.80 13.06 -5.39
C VAL A 256 -11.52 12.70 -6.17
N ALA A 257 -11.09 11.44 -6.08
CA ALA A 257 -9.95 10.93 -6.84
C ALA A 257 -10.18 11.00 -8.37
N MET A 258 -11.39 10.70 -8.85
CA MET A 258 -11.78 10.81 -10.26
C MET A 258 -11.76 12.26 -10.76
N ILE A 259 -12.17 13.23 -9.94
CA ILE A 259 -12.04 14.65 -10.27
C ILE A 259 -10.57 15.03 -10.43
N GLY A 260 -9.73 14.62 -9.49
CA GLY A 260 -8.28 14.85 -9.55
C GLY A 260 -7.63 14.23 -10.78
N PHE A 261 -7.99 12.98 -11.10
CA PHE A 261 -7.51 12.30 -12.29
C PHE A 261 -7.94 13.03 -13.59
N SER A 262 -9.18 13.49 -13.66
CA SER A 262 -9.68 14.23 -14.83
C SER A 262 -8.93 15.55 -15.03
N LEU A 263 -8.66 16.29 -13.95
CA LEU A 263 -7.88 17.53 -14.00
C LEU A 263 -6.43 17.26 -14.44
N ALA A 264 -5.82 16.19 -13.95
CA ALA A 264 -4.48 15.77 -14.34
C ALA A 264 -4.42 15.39 -15.83
N ALA A 265 -5.40 14.65 -16.33
CA ALA A 265 -5.51 14.26 -17.73
C ALA A 265 -5.67 15.48 -18.66
N ILE A 266 -6.48 16.47 -18.27
CA ILE A 266 -6.65 17.72 -19.01
C ILE A 266 -5.33 18.49 -19.05
N SER A 267 -4.65 18.63 -17.92
CA SER A 267 -3.35 19.31 -17.84
C SER A 267 -2.28 18.63 -18.70
N TYR A 268 -2.22 17.30 -18.66
CA TYR A 268 -1.29 16.52 -19.48
C TYR A 268 -1.55 16.73 -20.98
N LYS A 269 -2.80 16.65 -21.41
CA LYS A 269 -3.19 16.87 -22.81
C LYS A 269 -2.87 18.28 -23.29
N ASN A 270 -3.03 19.29 -22.44
CA ASN A 270 -2.71 20.67 -22.79
C ASN A 270 -1.19 20.87 -22.92
N ASN A 271 -0.38 20.28 -22.04
CA ASN A 271 1.08 20.35 -22.12
C ASN A 271 1.59 19.69 -23.41
N GLN A 272 1.09 18.53 -23.79
CA GLN A 272 1.47 17.88 -25.05
C GLN A 272 1.13 18.73 -26.28
N ARG A 273 0.00 19.43 -26.28
CA ARG A 273 -0.36 20.34 -27.37
C ARG A 273 0.62 21.52 -27.49
N THR A 274 1.07 22.05 -26.36
CA THR A 274 2.02 23.17 -26.32
C THR A 274 3.41 22.72 -26.80
N GLU A 275 3.88 21.53 -26.40
CA GLU A 275 5.14 20.95 -26.88
C GLU A 275 5.11 20.69 -28.40
N ASN A 276 4.02 20.10 -28.89
CA ASN A 276 3.88 19.85 -30.33
C ASN A 276 3.79 21.14 -31.16
N GLN A 277 3.21 22.21 -30.63
CA GLN A 277 3.19 23.52 -31.28
C GLN A 277 4.57 24.19 -31.28
N GLN A 278 5.36 24.04 -30.22
CA GLN A 278 6.73 24.55 -30.16
C GLN A 278 7.67 23.80 -31.12
N VAL A 279 7.52 22.49 -31.25
CA VAL A 279 8.29 21.69 -32.22
C VAL A 279 7.89 22.03 -33.65
N ALA A 280 6.60 22.23 -33.94
CA ALA A 280 6.15 22.66 -35.26
C ALA A 280 6.63 24.07 -35.64
N SER A 281 6.65 25.00 -34.67
CA SER A 281 7.16 26.36 -34.92
C SER A 281 8.70 26.43 -35.05
N SER A 282 9.45 25.54 -34.43
CA SER A 282 10.89 25.44 -34.61
C SER A 282 11.30 24.83 -35.95
N HIS A 283 10.49 23.94 -36.51
CA HIS A 283 10.71 23.40 -37.86
C HIS A 283 10.42 24.44 -38.97
N THR A 284 9.41 25.29 -38.78
CA THR A 284 9.11 26.37 -39.77
C THR A 284 10.16 27.49 -39.77
N THR A 285 10.82 27.74 -38.65
CA THR A 285 11.91 28.73 -38.59
C THR A 285 13.24 28.21 -39.15
N SER A 286 13.43 26.91 -39.27
CA SER A 286 14.63 26.32 -39.87
C SER A 286 14.50 26.15 -41.40
N GLU A 287 13.30 26.15 -41.97
CA GLU A 287 13.11 26.10 -43.42
C GLU A 287 13.16 27.50 -44.12
N GLU A 288 13.03 28.61 -43.38
CA GLU A 288 13.17 29.95 -43.92
C GLU A 288 14.63 30.48 -43.87
N GLY A 289 15.59 29.69 -43.38
CA GLY A 289 17.01 30.08 -43.22
C GLY A 289 17.99 29.50 -44.24
N GLU A 290 17.55 28.66 -45.19
CA GLU A 290 18.39 28.15 -46.30
C GLU A 290 17.98 28.80 -47.62
N ILE A 291 18.37 30.04 -47.83
CA ILE A 291 18.43 30.61 -49.15
C ILE A 291 19.79 31.29 -49.33
N GLU A 292 20.55 30.71 -50.26
CA GLU A 292 21.54 31.31 -51.15
C GLU A 292 22.81 31.96 -50.53
N ASP A 293 23.88 31.20 -50.60
CA ASP A 293 25.19 31.73 -50.99
C ASP A 293 25.94 30.70 -51.86
N ASP A 294 25.48 30.52 -53.08
CA ASP A 294 26.26 30.02 -54.20
C ASP A 294 26.18 31.07 -55.29
N GLU A 295 27.14 32.03 -55.28
CA GLU A 295 27.70 32.69 -56.44
C GLU A 295 28.70 33.78 -56.00
N ILE A 296 30.01 33.42 -55.91
CA ILE A 296 31.12 34.10 -56.61
C ILE A 296 32.40 33.29 -56.33
#